data_4917aa099048b2a51672c6d6e5687f6f
#
_entry.id   4917aa099048b2a51672c6d6e5687f6f
#
_cell.length_a   1.000
_cell.length_b   1.000
_cell.length_c   1.000
_cell.angle_alpha   90.00
_cell.angle_beta   90.00
_cell.angle_gamma   90.00
#
_symmetry.space_group_name_H-M   'P 1'
#
loop_
_entity.id
_entity.type
_entity.pdbx_description
1 polymer ?
#
loop_
_entity_poly.entity_id
_entity_poly.type
_entity_poly.pdbx_seq_one_letter_code
_entity_poly.pdbx_strand_id
1 'polypeptide(L)'
;MRITTFQARNPMNQVTQLRNALRPHLSWHGARLSFLATFLIALLRVKTINFAELATAFSGSAQTDSHYKRLQRFFRQFEIDYGEMAQTIVALMSIPEPWVLSVDRTEWKFGGCVFNVLMLGIVHEGVAIPVA
;
A
#
# COMPACT_ATOMS: atom_id res chain seq x y z
N MET A 1 -22.59 -14.44 2.75
CA MET A 1 -21.50 -13.47 2.90
C MET A 1 -20.58 -13.95 4.00
N ARG A 2 -19.41 -14.44 3.65
CA ARG A 2 -18.44 -14.88 4.65
C ARG A 2 -17.67 -13.66 5.14
N ILE A 3 -17.94 -13.22 6.35
CA ILE A 3 -17.09 -12.28 7.06
C ILE A 3 -15.88 -13.08 7.54
N THR A 4 -14.74 -12.91 6.88
CA THR A 4 -13.49 -13.45 7.39
C THR A 4 -13.10 -12.64 8.60
N THR A 5 -13.36 -13.16 9.78
CA THR A 5 -12.91 -12.53 11.02
C THR A 5 -11.39 -12.49 11.00
N PHE A 6 -10.83 -11.30 10.88
CA PHE A 6 -9.39 -11.08 10.93
C PHE A 6 -8.91 -11.33 12.36
N GLN A 7 -8.60 -12.60 12.67
CA GLN A 7 -8.03 -12.93 13.97
C GLN A 7 -6.58 -12.47 14.06
N ALA A 8 -6.38 -11.40 14.79
CA ALA A 8 -5.09 -10.80 15.08
C ALA A 8 -4.25 -11.72 16.01
N ARG A 9 -3.72 -12.84 15.50
CA ARG A 9 -2.97 -13.78 16.36
C ARG A 9 -1.46 -13.88 16.11
N ASN A 10 -0.95 -13.40 14.97
CA ASN A 10 0.50 -13.39 14.74
C ASN A 10 0.84 -12.43 13.59
N PRO A 11 1.72 -11.42 13.82
CA PRO A 11 2.13 -10.49 12.75
C PRO A 11 2.71 -11.19 11.52
N MET A 12 3.46 -12.26 11.71
CA MET A 12 4.02 -13.06 10.62
C MET A 12 2.92 -13.71 9.75
N ASN A 13 1.84 -14.15 10.38
CA ASN A 13 0.72 -14.75 9.65
C ASN A 13 -0.04 -13.70 8.82
N GLN A 14 -0.24 -12.51 9.36
CA GLN A 14 -0.89 -11.40 8.64
C GLN A 14 -0.12 -11.00 7.38
N VAL A 15 1.21 -10.86 7.49
CA VAL A 15 2.09 -10.55 6.35
C VAL A 15 1.98 -11.63 5.27
N THR A 16 2.02 -12.90 5.66
CA THR A 16 1.90 -14.02 4.73
C THR A 16 0.54 -14.05 4.03
N GLN A 17 -0.54 -13.82 4.77
CA GLN A 17 -1.89 -13.77 4.21
C GLN A 17 -2.04 -12.61 3.21
N LEU A 18 -1.56 -11.42 3.57
CA LEU A 18 -1.62 -10.27 2.69
C LEU A 18 -0.75 -10.47 1.44
N ARG A 19 0.47 -11.00 1.59
CA ARG A 19 1.33 -11.34 0.46
C ARG A 19 0.63 -12.31 -0.50
N ASN A 20 -0.02 -13.34 0.03
CA ASN A 20 -0.73 -14.32 -0.79
C ASN A 20 -1.95 -13.72 -1.49
N ALA A 21 -2.63 -12.76 -0.87
CA ALA A 21 -3.72 -12.02 -1.50
C ALA A 21 -3.25 -11.09 -2.62
N LEU A 22 -2.07 -10.50 -2.49
CA LEU A 22 -1.48 -9.61 -3.50
C LEU A 22 -0.85 -10.36 -4.68
N ARG A 23 -0.36 -11.57 -4.46
CA ARG A 23 0.40 -12.34 -5.47
C ARG A 23 -0.32 -12.54 -6.81
N PRO A 24 -1.63 -12.84 -6.88
CA PRO A 24 -2.33 -13.00 -8.15
C PRO A 24 -2.44 -11.71 -8.98
N HIS A 25 -2.29 -10.56 -8.34
CA HIS A 25 -2.53 -9.25 -8.95
C HIS A 25 -1.25 -8.48 -9.28
N LEU A 26 -0.16 -8.74 -8.57
CA LEU A 26 1.12 -8.07 -8.76
C LEU A 26 2.18 -9.05 -9.28
N SER A 27 2.78 -8.71 -10.41
CA SER A 27 3.85 -9.50 -11.05
C SER A 27 5.23 -9.30 -10.39
N TRP A 28 5.25 -8.83 -9.15
CA TRP A 28 6.46 -8.51 -8.43
C TRP A 28 7.21 -9.75 -7.93
N HIS A 29 8.52 -9.64 -7.85
CA HIS A 29 9.35 -10.65 -7.22
C HIS A 29 8.93 -10.89 -5.76
N GLY A 30 8.99 -12.15 -5.30
CA GLY A 30 8.48 -12.56 -3.99
C GLY A 30 9.01 -11.75 -2.81
N ALA A 31 10.27 -11.34 -2.83
CA ALA A 31 10.87 -10.49 -1.79
C ALA A 31 10.23 -9.10 -1.74
N ARG A 32 9.86 -8.52 -2.88
CA ARG A 32 9.17 -7.22 -2.95
C ARG A 32 7.72 -7.31 -2.50
N LEU A 33 7.03 -8.40 -2.84
CA LEU A 33 5.68 -8.67 -2.33
C LEU A 33 5.69 -8.82 -0.80
N SER A 34 6.65 -9.53 -0.25
CA SER A 34 6.82 -9.67 1.19
C SER A 34 7.11 -8.34 1.86
N PHE A 35 7.95 -7.51 1.24
CA PHE A 35 8.21 -6.16 1.72
C PHE A 35 6.95 -5.29 1.71
N LEU A 36 6.20 -5.29 0.59
CA LEU A 36 4.95 -4.52 0.47
C LEU A 36 3.94 -4.94 1.53
N ALA A 37 3.75 -6.24 1.74
CA ALA A 37 2.84 -6.76 2.75
C ALA A 37 3.26 -6.32 4.17
N THR A 38 4.55 -6.40 4.49
CA THR A 38 5.10 -5.94 5.77
C THR A 38 4.90 -4.43 5.96
N PHE A 39 5.17 -3.65 4.92
CA PHE A 39 4.96 -2.21 4.92
C PHE A 39 3.48 -1.84 5.16
N LEU A 40 2.55 -2.47 4.47
CA LEU A 40 1.12 -2.20 4.62
C LEU A 40 0.61 -2.55 6.02
N ILE A 41 1.03 -3.67 6.59
CA ILE A 41 0.68 -4.03 7.97
C ILE A 41 1.27 -3.02 8.98
N ALA A 42 2.52 -2.61 8.80
CA ALA A 42 3.14 -1.59 9.63
C ALA A 42 2.39 -0.25 9.53
N LEU A 43 2.04 0.16 8.30
CA LEU A 43 1.29 1.39 8.04
C LEU A 43 -0.07 1.42 8.74
N LEU A 44 -0.80 0.30 8.72
CA LEU A 44 -2.08 0.17 9.42
C LEU A 44 -1.93 0.27 10.94
N ARG A 45 -0.78 -0.14 11.47
CA ARG A 45 -0.50 -0.09 12.92
C ARG A 45 -0.11 1.31 13.38
N VAL A 46 0.86 1.93 12.72
CA VAL A 46 1.40 3.23 13.15
C VAL A 46 0.62 4.42 12.59
N LYS A 47 -0.12 4.23 11.49
CA LYS A 47 -0.97 5.25 10.84
C LYS A 47 -0.21 6.52 10.44
N THR A 48 1.06 6.39 10.11
CA THR A 48 1.92 7.47 9.63
C THR A 48 2.87 6.95 8.57
N ILE A 49 3.28 7.81 7.64
CA ILE A 49 4.30 7.51 6.62
C ILE A 49 5.72 7.84 7.10
N ASN A 50 5.90 8.18 8.36
CA ASN A 50 7.23 8.40 8.94
C ASN A 50 8.00 7.08 8.97
N PHE A 51 9.11 7.00 8.23
CA PHE A 51 9.89 5.78 8.08
C PHE A 51 10.51 5.29 9.39
N ALA A 52 10.88 6.19 10.29
CA ALA A 52 11.41 5.80 11.59
C ALA A 52 10.35 5.07 12.43
N GLU A 53 9.12 5.55 12.43
CA GLU A 53 8.00 4.90 13.12
C GLU A 53 7.59 3.60 12.41
N LEU A 54 7.49 3.61 11.08
CA LEU A 54 7.19 2.40 10.30
C LEU A 54 8.21 1.29 10.56
N ALA A 55 9.49 1.62 10.62
CA ALA A 55 10.56 0.65 10.86
C ALA A 55 10.42 -0.07 12.22
N THR A 56 9.90 0.61 13.24
CA THR A 56 9.65 -0.01 14.56
C THR A 56 8.53 -1.04 14.54
N ALA A 57 7.59 -0.92 13.59
CA ALA A 57 6.44 -1.82 13.45
C ALA A 57 6.68 -2.98 12.48
N PHE A 58 7.84 -3.05 11.84
CA PHE A 58 8.18 -4.16 10.96
C PHE A 58 8.36 -5.45 11.76
N SER A 59 7.73 -6.52 11.27
CA SER A 59 7.94 -7.86 11.80
C SER A 59 9.25 -8.46 11.27
N GLY A 60 9.89 -9.29 12.09
CA GLY A 60 11.13 -9.98 11.73
C GLY A 60 12.23 -9.77 12.76
N SER A 61 13.34 -10.52 12.59
CA SER A 61 14.49 -10.52 13.52
C SER A 61 15.51 -9.42 13.22
N ALA A 62 15.36 -8.69 12.10
CA ALA A 62 16.28 -7.63 11.74
C ALA A 62 16.12 -6.40 12.66
N GLN A 63 17.22 -5.66 12.80
CA GLN A 63 17.20 -4.41 13.59
C GLN A 63 16.39 -3.31 12.90
N THR A 64 15.85 -2.40 13.68
CA THR A 64 15.05 -1.25 13.21
C THR A 64 15.78 -0.43 12.15
N ASP A 65 17.08 -0.18 12.31
CA ASP A 65 17.89 0.54 11.32
C ASP A 65 17.93 -0.18 9.95
N SER A 66 17.95 -1.51 9.97
CA SER A 66 17.89 -2.30 8.74
C SER A 66 16.53 -2.16 8.04
N HIS A 67 15.46 -2.14 8.79
CA HIS A 67 14.12 -1.90 8.27
C HIS A 67 13.97 -0.49 7.71
N TYR A 68 14.51 0.51 8.38
CA TYR A 68 14.53 1.89 7.90
C TYR A 68 15.26 2.02 6.56
N LYS A 69 16.45 1.41 6.44
CA LYS A 69 17.22 1.40 5.19
C LYS A 69 16.48 0.67 4.05
N ARG A 70 15.77 -0.42 4.36
CA ARG A 70 14.93 -1.13 3.38
C ARG A 70 13.80 -0.25 2.86
N LEU A 71 13.11 0.49 3.73
CA LEU A 71 12.09 1.45 3.36
C LEU A 71 12.63 2.52 2.43
N GLN A 72 13.76 3.14 2.79
CA GLN A 72 14.41 4.15 1.95
C GLN A 72 14.79 3.60 0.57
N ARG A 73 15.38 2.40 0.53
CA ARG A 73 15.79 1.76 -0.71
C ARG A 73 14.61 1.43 -1.60
N PHE A 74 13.55 0.88 -1.05
CA PHE A 74 12.35 0.54 -1.81
C PHE A 74 11.76 1.79 -2.48
N PHE A 75 11.48 2.84 -1.74
CA PHE A 75 10.86 4.04 -2.29
C PHE A 75 11.78 4.87 -3.19
N ARG A 76 13.10 4.71 -3.07
CA ARG A 76 14.06 5.41 -3.93
C ARG A 76 14.35 4.69 -5.24
N GLN A 77 14.39 3.37 -5.24
CA GLN A 77 14.92 2.58 -6.35
C GLN A 77 13.89 1.73 -7.08
N PHE A 78 12.75 1.46 -6.48
CA PHE A 78 11.73 0.64 -7.10
C PHE A 78 10.69 1.49 -7.82
N GLU A 79 10.59 1.30 -9.12
CA GLU A 79 9.53 1.91 -9.92
C GLU A 79 8.25 1.10 -9.81
N ILE A 80 7.17 1.78 -9.41
CA ILE A 80 5.85 1.19 -9.29
C ILE A 80 5.09 1.44 -10.58
N ASP A 81 4.60 0.38 -11.20
CA ASP A 81 3.65 0.50 -12.31
C ASP A 81 2.27 0.88 -11.76
N TYR A 82 1.88 2.12 -11.98
CA TYR A 82 0.60 2.65 -11.48
C TYR A 82 -0.61 1.96 -12.14
N GLY A 83 -0.49 1.50 -13.39
CA GLY A 83 -1.54 0.72 -14.05
C GLY A 83 -1.77 -0.62 -13.36
N GLU A 84 -0.69 -1.33 -13.03
CA GLU A 84 -0.75 -2.59 -12.28
C GLU A 84 -1.32 -2.37 -10.88
N MET A 85 -0.93 -1.29 -10.21
CA MET A 85 -1.48 -0.93 -8.89
C MET A 85 -2.97 -0.60 -8.95
N ALA A 86 -3.41 0.16 -9.96
CA ALA A 86 -4.81 0.49 -10.15
C ALA A 86 -5.66 -0.78 -10.35
N GLN A 87 -5.21 -1.69 -11.21
CA GLN A 87 -5.89 -2.97 -11.44
C GLN A 87 -5.96 -3.82 -10.17
N THR A 88 -4.88 -3.84 -9.38
CA THR A 88 -4.83 -4.53 -8.09
C THR A 88 -5.85 -3.98 -7.11
N ILE A 89 -5.93 -2.67 -6.97
CA ILE A 89 -6.90 -2.01 -6.08
C ILE A 89 -8.34 -2.34 -6.49
N VAL A 90 -8.65 -2.23 -7.79
CA VAL A 90 -9.99 -2.54 -8.32
C VAL A 90 -10.35 -4.01 -8.05
N ALA A 91 -9.42 -4.93 -8.28
CA ALA A 91 -9.64 -6.35 -8.06
C ALA A 91 -9.85 -6.69 -6.56
N LEU A 92 -9.01 -6.14 -5.67
CA LEU A 92 -9.12 -6.38 -4.23
C LEU A 92 -10.38 -5.76 -3.62
N MET A 93 -10.80 -4.59 -4.13
CA MET A 93 -12.02 -3.91 -3.68
C MET A 93 -13.29 -4.46 -4.33
N SER A 94 -13.15 -5.34 -5.34
CA SER A 94 -14.28 -5.93 -6.09
C SER A 94 -15.22 -4.84 -6.65
N ILE A 95 -14.67 -3.78 -7.23
CA ILE A 95 -15.45 -2.67 -7.76
C ILE A 95 -16.07 -3.08 -9.10
N PRO A 96 -17.42 -3.14 -9.21
CA PRO A 96 -18.09 -3.57 -10.43
C PRO A 96 -18.07 -2.48 -11.50
N GLU A 97 -18.09 -2.89 -12.76
CA GLU A 97 -18.34 -2.01 -13.90
C GLU A 97 -19.85 -1.69 -14.04
N PRO A 98 -20.22 -0.56 -14.67
CA PRO A 98 -19.36 0.48 -15.22
C PRO A 98 -18.78 1.40 -14.12
N TRP A 99 -17.54 1.87 -14.34
CA TRP A 99 -16.88 2.73 -13.38
C TRP A 99 -17.19 4.20 -13.62
N VAL A 100 -17.42 4.95 -12.55
CA VAL A 100 -17.47 6.41 -12.56
C VAL A 100 -16.10 6.91 -12.10
N LEU A 101 -15.43 7.67 -12.96
CA LEU A 101 -14.11 8.22 -12.68
C LEU A 101 -14.22 9.62 -12.09
N SER A 102 -13.41 9.88 -11.10
CA SER A 102 -13.23 11.19 -10.49
C SER A 102 -11.78 11.63 -10.69
N VAL A 103 -11.58 12.87 -11.08
CA VAL A 103 -10.26 13.49 -11.19
C VAL A 103 -10.21 14.64 -10.21
N ASP A 104 -9.26 14.61 -9.31
CA ASP A 104 -9.02 15.67 -8.33
C ASP A 104 -7.60 16.20 -8.41
N ARG A 105 -7.43 17.48 -8.13
CA ARG A 105 -6.13 18.13 -8.07
C ARG A 105 -5.85 18.61 -6.66
N THR A 106 -4.76 18.10 -6.10
CA THR A 106 -4.30 18.49 -4.77
C THR A 106 -2.97 19.24 -4.87
N GLU A 107 -2.84 20.32 -4.14
CA GLU A 107 -1.59 21.07 -4.02
C GLU A 107 -0.92 20.75 -2.69
N TRP A 108 0.32 20.29 -2.76
CA TRP A 108 1.14 20.03 -1.58
C TRP A 108 2.34 20.96 -1.55
N LYS A 109 2.62 21.54 -0.38
CA LYS A 109 3.74 22.43 -0.15
C LYS A 109 4.75 21.79 0.79
N PHE A 110 5.99 21.66 0.33
CA PHE A 110 7.13 21.21 1.13
C PHE A 110 8.23 22.25 1.09
N GLY A 111 8.40 22.98 2.19
CA GLY A 111 9.33 24.10 2.22
C GLY A 111 9.04 25.12 1.13
N GLY A 112 10.00 25.39 0.25
CA GLY A 112 9.84 26.29 -0.90
C GLY A 112 9.28 25.64 -2.17
N CYS A 113 8.99 24.33 -2.15
CA CYS A 113 8.50 23.60 -3.32
C CYS A 113 7.00 23.38 -3.25
N VAL A 114 6.32 23.59 -4.40
CA VAL A 114 4.90 23.32 -4.57
C VAL A 114 4.73 22.15 -5.53
N PHE A 115 4.04 21.12 -5.09
CA PHE A 115 3.70 19.96 -5.89
C PHE A 115 2.21 19.96 -6.21
N ASN A 116 1.88 19.85 -7.49
CA ASN A 116 0.52 19.62 -7.93
C ASN A 116 0.36 18.14 -8.23
N VAL A 117 -0.53 17.49 -7.49
CA VAL A 117 -0.83 16.07 -7.65
C VAL A 117 -2.20 15.93 -8.28
N LEU A 118 -2.24 15.28 -9.44
CA LEU A 118 -3.49 14.92 -10.08
C LEU A 118 -3.83 13.49 -9.68
N MET A 119 -4.95 13.32 -9.00
CA MET A 119 -5.42 12.01 -8.53
C MET A 119 -6.57 11.52 -9.38
N LEU A 120 -6.45 10.31 -9.89
CA LEU A 120 -7.55 9.59 -10.53
C LEU A 120 -8.18 8.64 -9.52
N GLY A 121 -9.48 8.75 -9.33
CA GLY A 121 -10.25 7.89 -8.45
C GLY A 121 -11.40 7.19 -9.16
N ILE A 122 -11.82 6.06 -8.62
CA ILE A 122 -13.05 5.38 -9.01
C ILE A 122 -14.08 5.63 -7.91
N VAL A 123 -15.25 6.14 -8.29
CA VAL A 123 -16.33 6.38 -7.34
C VAL A 123 -17.04 5.06 -7.03
N HIS A 124 -17.05 4.69 -5.77
CA HIS A 124 -17.69 3.47 -5.29
C HIS A 124 -18.32 3.72 -3.91
N GLU A 125 -19.62 3.43 -3.78
CA GLU A 125 -20.38 3.62 -2.54
C GLU A 125 -20.25 5.04 -1.94
N GLY A 126 -20.25 6.05 -2.80
CA GLY A 126 -20.18 7.46 -2.39
C GLY A 126 -18.79 7.96 -2.02
N VAL A 127 -17.75 7.16 -2.26
CA VAL A 127 -16.35 7.51 -1.98
C VAL A 127 -15.52 7.39 -3.28
N ALA A 128 -14.65 8.36 -3.52
CA ALA A 128 -13.65 8.25 -4.58
C ALA A 128 -12.42 7.48 -4.06
N ILE A 129 -12.19 6.29 -4.60
CA ILE A 129 -11.05 5.43 -4.25
C ILE A 129 -9.90 5.78 -5.18
N PRO A 130 -8.79 6.34 -4.70
CA PRO A 130 -7.66 6.70 -5.55
C PRO A 130 -7.01 5.45 -6.15
N VAL A 131 -6.75 5.49 -7.46
CA VAL A 131 -6.15 4.39 -8.21
C VAL A 131 -4.90 4.82 -8.98
N ALA A 132 -4.73 6.10 -9.22
CA ALA A 132 -3.54 6.66 -9.84
C ALA A 132 -3.34 8.14 -9.47
#